data_366c085e82ac7904a4fca2ee9a6b5bb9
#
_entry.id   366c085e82ac7904a4fca2ee9a6b5bb9
#
_cell.length_a   1.000
_cell.length_b   1.000
_cell.length_c   1.000
_cell.angle_alpha   90.00
_cell.angle_beta   90.00
_cell.angle_gamma   90.00
#
_symmetry.space_group_name_H-M   'P 1'
#
loop_
_entity.id
_entity.type
_entity.pdbx_description
1 polymer ?
#
loop_
_entity_poly.entity_id
_entity_poly.type
_entity_poly.pdbx_seq_one_letter_code
_entity_poly.pdbx_strand_id
1 'polypeptide(L)'
;MTIALLRGILHYGEQYCNHYIAFRILALIRHQTFAALRRLCPAKLEGRDKGDLLQIITSEIELLEVFFAHTISPIVIAFITSLFMIIFIGRLNLAAGLVALISYLTIGVFIPIWNGRRSGHSGATYRREMGLLNDFALGNLYGLDETIQYGMGAVRLSEMNQRSGHLSRLQLMLSKYEGSQRGFTNLMIQALSWTMLLMMMNFGNSGSATRTEMILCTLAMMASFGPVVALSSLSNNLNQTPACGDRVLSLLEEIPEVEEVSGCESMVYEDAAVEDVTFAYGKTVVLEGISLKIAPNSVTGIGGASGIGKSTLLKLIMRFWDVQSGR
;
A
#
# COMPACT_ATOMS: atom_id res chain seq x y z
N MET A 1 -27.82 -11.50 -27.86
CA MET A 1 -28.36 -10.52 -26.90
C MET A 1 -28.35 -11.06 -25.46
N THR A 2 -28.85 -12.27 -25.21
CA THR A 2 -28.82 -12.93 -23.88
C THR A 2 -27.43 -13.06 -23.25
N ILE A 3 -26.39 -13.45 -24.02
CA ILE A 3 -25.00 -13.56 -23.54
C ILE A 3 -24.44 -12.20 -23.11
N ALA A 4 -24.78 -11.11 -23.83
CA ALA A 4 -24.33 -9.76 -23.47
C ALA A 4 -24.95 -9.27 -22.15
N LEU A 5 -26.24 -9.54 -21.94
CA LEU A 5 -26.93 -9.24 -20.67
C LEU A 5 -26.33 -10.06 -19.50
N LEU A 6 -26.13 -11.37 -19.71
CA LEU A 6 -25.54 -12.24 -18.72
C LEU A 6 -24.12 -11.80 -18.33
N ARG A 7 -23.32 -11.39 -19.31
CA ARG A 7 -21.99 -10.82 -19.08
C ARG A 7 -22.02 -9.60 -18.16
N GLY A 8 -22.99 -8.67 -18.37
CA GLY A 8 -23.15 -7.49 -17.53
C GLY A 8 -23.48 -7.85 -16.07
N ILE A 9 -24.40 -8.79 -15.87
CA ILE A 9 -24.78 -9.27 -14.53
C ILE A 9 -23.60 -9.97 -13.83
N LEU A 10 -22.90 -10.84 -14.54
CA LEU A 10 -21.73 -11.54 -13.99
C LEU A 10 -20.59 -10.58 -13.65
N HIS A 11 -20.35 -9.58 -14.50
CA HIS A 11 -19.32 -8.56 -14.22
C HIS A 11 -19.68 -7.69 -13.01
N TYR A 12 -20.97 -7.33 -12.86
CA TYR A 12 -21.44 -6.66 -11.65
C TYR A 12 -21.23 -7.51 -10.40
N GLY A 13 -21.60 -8.80 -10.48
CA GLY A 13 -21.40 -9.75 -9.36
C GLY A 13 -19.91 -9.90 -9.00
N GLU A 14 -19.03 -9.98 -10.00
CA GLU A 14 -17.59 -10.03 -9.82
C GLU A 14 -17.08 -8.78 -9.08
N GLN A 15 -17.42 -7.58 -9.57
CA GLN A 15 -16.99 -6.33 -8.95
C GLN A 15 -17.54 -6.19 -7.52
N TYR A 16 -18.82 -6.54 -7.32
CA TYR A 16 -19.41 -6.51 -5.99
C TYR A 16 -18.67 -7.43 -5.00
N CYS A 17 -18.39 -8.68 -5.39
CA CYS A 17 -17.67 -9.62 -4.55
C CYS A 17 -16.22 -9.16 -4.26
N ASN A 18 -15.52 -8.64 -5.25
CA ASN A 18 -14.16 -8.14 -5.10
C ASN A 18 -14.09 -6.99 -4.07
N HIS A 19 -14.95 -5.99 -4.21
CA HIS A 19 -14.99 -4.88 -3.27
C HIS A 19 -15.50 -5.29 -1.90
N TYR A 20 -16.49 -6.16 -1.82
CA TYR A 20 -16.99 -6.68 -0.55
C TYR A 20 -15.88 -7.38 0.26
N ILE A 21 -15.11 -8.25 -0.40
CA ILE A 21 -13.99 -8.96 0.23
C ILE A 21 -12.91 -7.95 0.64
N ALA A 22 -12.54 -7.03 -0.25
CA ALA A 22 -11.51 -6.02 0.01
C ALA A 22 -11.88 -5.15 1.21
N PHE A 23 -13.10 -4.63 1.29
CA PHE A 23 -13.56 -3.81 2.42
C PHE A 23 -13.64 -4.59 3.73
N ARG A 24 -13.99 -5.89 3.67
CA ARG A 24 -13.97 -6.74 4.88
C ARG A 24 -12.55 -6.96 5.40
N ILE A 25 -11.60 -7.24 4.52
CA ILE A 25 -10.19 -7.38 4.87
C ILE A 25 -9.66 -6.05 5.43
N LEU A 26 -9.98 -4.93 4.79
CA LEU A 26 -9.61 -3.59 5.22
C LEU A 26 -10.11 -3.28 6.62
N ALA A 27 -11.40 -3.57 6.89
CA ALA A 27 -11.97 -3.38 8.22
C ALA A 27 -11.28 -4.24 9.28
N LEU A 28 -10.93 -5.48 8.94
CA LEU A 28 -10.18 -6.39 9.81
C LEU A 28 -8.78 -5.84 10.13
N ILE A 29 -8.03 -5.43 9.10
CA ILE A 29 -6.68 -4.87 9.24
C ILE A 29 -6.73 -3.59 10.10
N ARG A 30 -7.67 -2.67 9.82
CA ARG A 30 -7.86 -1.45 10.64
C ARG A 30 -8.14 -1.78 12.10
N HIS A 31 -9.01 -2.75 12.35
CA HIS A 31 -9.31 -3.19 13.71
C HIS A 31 -8.08 -3.76 14.43
N GLN A 32 -7.32 -4.63 13.77
CA GLN A 32 -6.10 -5.20 14.32
C GLN A 32 -5.02 -4.14 14.55
N THR A 33 -4.84 -3.22 13.60
CA THR A 33 -3.89 -2.10 13.72
C THR A 33 -4.26 -1.20 14.90
N PHE A 34 -5.53 -0.88 15.07
CA PHE A 34 -5.98 -0.08 16.21
C PHE A 34 -5.80 -0.82 17.54
N ALA A 35 -6.06 -2.13 17.58
CA ALA A 35 -5.80 -2.96 18.75
C ALA A 35 -4.30 -3.01 19.10
N ALA A 36 -3.42 -3.13 18.10
CA ALA A 36 -1.97 -3.07 18.27
C ALA A 36 -1.54 -1.70 18.84
N LEU A 37 -2.01 -0.60 18.25
CA LEU A 37 -1.70 0.74 18.74
C LEU A 37 -2.15 0.96 20.20
N ARG A 38 -3.32 0.49 20.58
CA ARG A 38 -3.77 0.53 21.98
C ARG A 38 -2.82 -0.21 22.93
N ARG A 39 -2.34 -1.37 22.50
CA ARG A 39 -1.39 -2.18 23.29
C ARG A 39 0.00 -1.55 23.38
N LEU A 40 0.42 -0.83 22.33
CA LEU A 40 1.72 -0.15 22.28
C LEU A 40 1.71 1.22 22.99
N CYS A 41 0.52 1.80 23.22
CA CYS A 41 0.35 3.10 23.85
C CYS A 41 0.52 2.99 25.39
N PRO A 42 1.17 4.01 26.03
CA PRO A 42 1.81 5.15 25.39
C PRO A 42 3.30 4.95 25.09
N ALA A 43 3.94 3.96 25.70
CA ALA A 43 5.40 3.84 25.75
C ALA A 43 6.06 3.79 24.37
N LYS A 44 5.60 2.90 23.49
CA LYS A 44 6.14 2.75 22.13
C LYS A 44 5.73 3.85 21.16
N LEU A 45 4.64 4.57 21.46
CA LEU A 45 4.15 5.65 20.61
C LEU A 45 4.69 7.03 21.02
N GLU A 46 5.23 7.16 22.23
CA GLU A 46 5.84 8.40 22.70
C GLU A 46 7.09 8.71 21.88
N GLY A 47 7.13 9.89 21.28
CA GLY A 47 8.24 10.30 20.39
C GLY A 47 8.08 9.90 18.92
N ARG A 48 7.09 9.09 18.55
CA ARG A 48 6.76 8.82 17.13
C ARG A 48 5.99 9.99 16.53
N ASP A 49 6.22 10.20 15.23
CA ASP A 49 5.42 11.16 14.48
C ASP A 49 3.97 10.69 14.36
N LYS A 50 3.06 11.49 14.90
CA LYS A 50 1.60 11.23 14.82
C LYS A 50 1.10 11.22 13.38
N GLY A 51 1.71 12.02 12.50
CA GLY A 51 1.39 12.04 11.07
C GLY A 51 1.73 10.72 10.39
N ASP A 52 2.88 10.13 10.73
CA ASP A 52 3.30 8.83 10.21
C ASP A 52 2.34 7.70 10.65
N LEU A 53 1.95 7.67 11.92
CA LEU A 53 0.97 6.69 12.41
C LEU A 53 -0.41 6.87 11.74
N LEU A 54 -0.84 8.11 11.56
CA LEU A 54 -2.09 8.39 10.86
C LEU A 54 -2.02 7.94 9.40
N GLN A 55 -0.89 8.16 8.72
CA GLN A 55 -0.67 7.71 7.35
C GLN A 55 -0.79 6.20 7.21
N ILE A 56 -0.22 5.43 8.16
CA ILE A 56 -0.35 3.96 8.17
C ILE A 56 -1.83 3.56 8.23
N ILE A 57 -2.60 4.14 9.18
CA ILE A 57 -4.00 3.76 9.41
C ILE A 57 -4.91 4.15 8.24
N THR A 58 -4.63 5.26 7.58
CA THR A 58 -5.46 5.78 6.49
C THR A 58 -4.94 5.31 5.14
N SER A 59 -3.90 5.95 4.63
CA SER A 59 -3.47 5.82 3.23
C SER A 59 -2.81 4.48 2.90
N GLU A 60 -2.02 3.90 3.82
CA GLU A 60 -1.30 2.66 3.52
C GLU A 60 -2.24 1.45 3.56
N ILE A 61 -3.17 1.42 4.52
CA ILE A 61 -4.19 0.39 4.54
C ILE A 61 -5.12 0.50 3.31
N GLU A 62 -5.45 1.70 2.82
CA GLU A 62 -6.20 1.88 1.57
C GLU A 62 -5.47 1.35 0.33
N LEU A 63 -4.13 1.49 0.29
CA LEU A 63 -3.33 0.90 -0.79
C LEU A 63 -3.40 -0.64 -0.80
N LEU A 64 -3.58 -1.28 0.35
CA LEU A 64 -3.83 -2.71 0.43
C LEU A 64 -5.20 -3.09 -0.15
N GLU A 65 -6.23 -2.23 -0.02
CA GLU A 65 -7.53 -2.44 -0.68
C GLU A 65 -7.38 -2.53 -2.20
N VAL A 66 -6.66 -1.56 -2.78
CA VAL A 66 -6.39 -1.55 -4.23
C VAL A 66 -5.73 -2.86 -4.69
N PHE A 67 -4.84 -3.42 -3.87
CA PHE A 67 -4.24 -4.71 -4.16
C PHE A 67 -5.27 -5.85 -4.16
N PHE A 68 -6.08 -5.96 -3.11
CA PHE A 68 -7.07 -7.05 -3.01
C PHE A 68 -8.17 -6.93 -4.06
N ALA A 69 -8.72 -5.73 -4.29
CA ALA A 69 -9.82 -5.52 -5.23
C ALA A 69 -9.37 -5.53 -6.70
N HIS A 70 -8.20 -4.95 -7.00
CA HIS A 70 -7.80 -4.64 -8.37
C HIS A 70 -6.54 -5.35 -8.85
N THR A 71 -5.93 -6.23 -8.05
CA THR A 71 -4.73 -6.96 -8.45
C THR A 71 -4.95 -8.46 -8.50
N ILE A 72 -5.47 -9.06 -7.43
CA ILE A 72 -5.63 -10.52 -7.34
C ILE A 72 -6.62 -11.03 -8.39
N SER A 73 -7.81 -10.42 -8.44
CA SER A 73 -8.87 -10.86 -9.34
C SER A 73 -8.46 -10.76 -10.83
N PRO A 74 -7.94 -9.63 -11.34
CA PRO A 74 -7.43 -9.56 -12.72
C PRO A 74 -6.34 -10.57 -13.06
N ILE A 75 -5.44 -10.89 -12.11
CA ILE A 75 -4.41 -11.92 -12.32
C ILE A 75 -5.04 -13.29 -12.53
N VAL A 76 -5.97 -13.69 -11.65
CA VAL A 76 -6.66 -14.98 -11.74
C VAL A 76 -7.49 -15.06 -13.02
N ILE A 77 -8.23 -14.01 -13.36
CA ILE A 77 -9.05 -13.94 -14.58
C ILE A 77 -8.16 -14.05 -15.82
N ALA A 78 -7.05 -13.30 -15.88
CA ALA A 78 -6.15 -13.35 -17.01
C ALA A 78 -5.50 -14.74 -17.17
N PHE A 79 -5.13 -15.38 -16.07
CA PHE A 79 -4.57 -16.74 -16.11
C PHE A 79 -5.60 -17.75 -16.62
N ILE A 80 -6.81 -17.78 -16.05
CA ILE A 80 -7.86 -18.72 -16.44
C ILE A 80 -8.30 -18.50 -17.89
N THR A 81 -8.52 -17.24 -18.28
CA THR A 81 -8.95 -16.92 -19.65
C THR A 81 -7.87 -17.22 -20.66
N SER A 82 -6.61 -16.90 -20.38
CA SER A 82 -5.49 -17.25 -21.26
C SER A 82 -5.33 -18.76 -21.43
N LEU A 83 -5.40 -19.52 -20.34
CA LEU A 83 -5.32 -20.98 -20.37
C LEU A 83 -6.45 -21.58 -21.20
N PHE A 84 -7.69 -21.12 -20.95
CA PHE A 84 -8.86 -21.56 -21.71
C PHE A 84 -8.70 -21.27 -23.20
N MET A 85 -8.26 -20.08 -23.56
CA MET A 85 -8.11 -19.66 -24.96
C MET A 85 -6.95 -20.39 -25.67
N ILE A 86 -5.85 -20.66 -24.98
CA ILE A 86 -4.76 -21.49 -25.54
C ILE A 86 -5.26 -22.89 -25.86
N ILE A 87 -6.03 -23.51 -24.96
CA ILE A 87 -6.60 -24.83 -25.18
C ILE A 87 -7.63 -24.79 -26.32
N PHE A 88 -8.51 -23.78 -26.33
CA PHE A 88 -9.52 -23.63 -27.36
C PHE A 88 -8.93 -23.44 -28.76
N ILE A 89 -7.98 -22.49 -28.92
CA ILE A 89 -7.29 -22.24 -30.19
C ILE A 89 -6.43 -23.43 -30.57
N GLY A 90 -5.73 -24.05 -29.62
CA GLY A 90 -4.87 -25.20 -29.84
C GLY A 90 -5.63 -26.46 -30.28
N ARG A 91 -6.91 -26.61 -29.90
CA ARG A 91 -7.77 -27.69 -30.39
C ARG A 91 -8.21 -27.49 -31.84
N LEU A 92 -8.31 -26.25 -32.31
CA LEU A 92 -8.59 -25.94 -33.70
C LEU A 92 -7.32 -26.14 -34.56
N ASN A 93 -6.19 -25.58 -34.12
CA ASN A 93 -4.89 -25.72 -34.76
C ASN A 93 -3.78 -25.58 -33.72
N LEU A 94 -2.90 -26.59 -33.61
CA LEU A 94 -1.83 -26.64 -32.61
C LEU A 94 -0.83 -25.47 -32.78
N ALA A 95 -0.46 -25.13 -34.02
CA ALA A 95 0.46 -24.02 -34.28
C ALA A 95 -0.17 -22.65 -33.87
N ALA A 96 -1.49 -22.48 -34.10
CA ALA A 96 -2.23 -21.30 -33.65
C ALA A 96 -2.27 -21.21 -32.10
N GLY A 97 -2.42 -22.35 -31.43
CA GLY A 97 -2.35 -22.42 -29.96
C GLY A 97 -0.98 -22.01 -29.41
N LEU A 98 0.12 -22.40 -30.09
CA LEU A 98 1.47 -21.96 -29.71
C LEU A 98 1.68 -20.45 -29.92
N VAL A 99 1.18 -19.90 -31.02
CA VAL A 99 1.20 -18.43 -31.25
C VAL A 99 0.41 -17.69 -30.17
N ALA A 100 -0.76 -18.17 -29.79
CA ALA A 100 -1.55 -17.61 -28.71
C ALA A 100 -0.81 -17.65 -27.37
N LEU A 101 -0.17 -18.78 -27.01
CA LEU A 101 0.65 -18.92 -25.81
C LEU A 101 1.79 -17.88 -25.79
N ILE A 102 2.57 -17.80 -26.86
CA ILE A 102 3.68 -16.84 -26.98
C ILE A 102 3.16 -15.41 -26.84
N SER A 103 2.01 -15.11 -27.46
CA SER A 103 1.39 -13.78 -27.43
C SER A 103 0.96 -13.38 -26.02
N TYR A 104 0.30 -14.28 -25.29
CA TYR A 104 -0.14 -13.99 -23.92
C TYR A 104 1.05 -13.87 -22.96
N LEU A 105 2.10 -14.69 -23.12
CA LEU A 105 3.33 -14.55 -22.34
C LEU A 105 4.06 -13.24 -22.65
N THR A 106 4.10 -12.83 -23.90
CA THR A 106 4.75 -11.57 -24.30
C THR A 106 4.03 -10.36 -23.71
N ILE A 107 2.71 -10.31 -23.81
CA ILE A 107 1.90 -9.16 -23.37
C ILE A 107 1.67 -9.20 -21.86
N GLY A 108 1.39 -10.37 -21.28
CA GLY A 108 1.01 -10.50 -19.87
C GLY A 108 2.19 -10.61 -18.91
N VAL A 109 3.37 -11.04 -19.38
CA VAL A 109 4.54 -11.27 -18.51
C VAL A 109 5.73 -10.43 -18.94
N PHE A 110 6.18 -10.58 -20.19
CA PHE A 110 7.43 -9.95 -20.65
C PHE A 110 7.34 -8.43 -20.68
N ILE A 111 6.29 -7.85 -21.27
CA ILE A 111 6.11 -6.40 -21.36
C ILE A 111 5.96 -5.76 -19.96
N PRO A 112 5.13 -6.27 -19.03
CA PRO A 112 5.02 -5.72 -17.66
C PRO A 112 6.34 -5.75 -16.89
N ILE A 113 7.09 -6.85 -16.94
CA ILE A 113 8.38 -6.97 -16.24
C ILE A 113 9.40 -5.97 -16.82
N TRP A 114 9.49 -5.88 -18.13
CA TRP A 114 10.41 -4.93 -18.77
C TRP A 114 10.09 -3.49 -18.42
N ASN A 115 8.81 -3.11 -18.47
CA ASN A 115 8.37 -1.78 -18.15
C ASN A 115 8.52 -1.45 -16.65
N GLY A 116 8.19 -2.38 -15.76
CA GLY A 116 8.36 -2.22 -14.32
C GLY A 116 9.81 -1.92 -13.92
N ARG A 117 10.77 -2.60 -14.55
CA ARG A 117 12.22 -2.34 -14.36
C ARG A 117 12.64 -0.95 -14.86
N ARG A 118 12.00 -0.43 -15.90
CA ARG A 118 12.37 0.83 -16.54
C ARG A 118 11.74 2.04 -15.89
N SER A 119 10.52 1.95 -15.39
CA SER A 119 9.75 3.06 -14.81
C SER A 119 9.82 3.16 -13.29
N GLY A 120 10.19 2.10 -12.58
CA GLY A 120 10.11 2.03 -11.12
C GLY A 120 10.89 3.13 -10.39
N HIS A 121 12.08 3.49 -10.86
CA HIS A 121 12.90 4.54 -10.27
C HIS A 121 12.26 5.94 -10.43
N SER A 122 11.69 6.23 -11.58
CA SER A 122 11.04 7.53 -11.87
C SER A 122 9.77 7.73 -11.04
N GLY A 123 9.00 6.67 -10.81
CA GLY A 123 7.82 6.70 -9.96
C GLY A 123 8.15 6.95 -8.48
N ALA A 124 9.21 6.33 -7.97
CA ALA A 124 9.69 6.56 -6.60
C ALA A 124 10.17 8.01 -6.40
N THR A 125 10.91 8.55 -7.37
CA THR A 125 11.38 9.95 -7.35
C THR A 125 10.19 10.92 -7.33
N TYR A 126 9.20 10.72 -8.20
CA TYR A 126 7.99 11.56 -8.22
C TYR A 126 7.28 11.59 -6.87
N ARG A 127 7.09 10.42 -6.23
CA ARG A 127 6.42 10.33 -4.91
C ARG A 127 7.19 11.05 -3.81
N ARG A 128 8.52 10.90 -3.80
CA ARG A 128 9.38 11.62 -2.84
C ARG A 128 9.26 13.14 -3.01
N GLU A 129 9.34 13.63 -4.23
CA GLU A 129 9.24 15.07 -4.50
C GLU A 129 7.83 15.62 -4.21
N MET A 130 6.78 14.79 -4.41
CA MET A 130 5.40 15.12 -4.00
C MET A 130 5.28 15.23 -2.48
N GLY A 131 5.90 14.29 -1.72
CA GLY A 131 5.98 14.38 -0.26
C GLY A 131 6.64 15.67 0.19
N LEU A 132 7.81 16.00 -0.36
CA LEU A 132 8.53 17.25 -0.04
C LEU A 132 7.72 18.51 -0.38
N LEU A 133 6.93 18.49 -1.45
CA LEU A 133 6.02 19.60 -1.78
C LEU A 133 4.89 19.72 -0.77
N ASN A 134 4.29 18.59 -0.35
CA ASN A 134 3.24 18.58 0.67
C ASN A 134 3.76 19.09 2.01
N ASP A 135 4.93 18.63 2.47
CA ASP A 135 5.57 19.12 3.70
C ASP A 135 5.84 20.63 3.65
N PHE A 136 6.32 21.11 2.50
CA PHE A 136 6.52 22.53 2.28
C PHE A 136 5.22 23.32 2.31
N ALA A 137 4.17 22.81 1.69
CA ALA A 137 2.82 23.43 1.70
C ALA A 137 2.24 23.49 3.12
N LEU A 138 2.31 22.40 3.87
CA LEU A 138 1.88 22.34 5.27
C LEU A 138 2.70 23.29 6.16
N GLY A 139 4.02 23.32 5.99
CA GLY A 139 4.89 24.25 6.71
C GLY A 139 4.54 25.72 6.44
N ASN A 140 4.15 26.06 5.21
CA ASN A 140 3.68 27.42 4.89
C ASN A 140 2.31 27.73 5.50
N LEU A 141 1.41 26.74 5.61
CA LEU A 141 0.11 26.92 6.27
C LEU A 141 0.26 27.11 7.78
N TYR A 142 1.11 26.32 8.43
CA TYR A 142 1.36 26.45 9.88
C TYR A 142 2.16 27.71 10.22
N GLY A 143 3.07 28.16 9.34
CA GLY A 143 3.86 29.37 9.48
C GLY A 143 3.32 30.57 8.70
N LEU A 144 1.98 30.64 8.49
CA LEU A 144 1.36 31.70 7.69
C LEU A 144 1.51 33.07 8.35
N ASP A 145 1.32 33.13 9.67
CA ASP A 145 1.42 34.36 10.45
C ASP A 145 2.84 34.95 10.39
N GLU A 146 3.87 34.11 10.53
CA GLU A 146 5.26 34.49 10.39
C GLU A 146 5.59 34.93 8.95
N THR A 147 5.05 34.22 7.97
CA THR A 147 5.22 34.56 6.55
C THR A 147 4.67 35.96 6.23
N ILE A 148 3.52 36.31 6.81
CA ILE A 148 2.91 37.63 6.66
C ILE A 148 3.70 38.68 7.44
N GLN A 149 4.04 38.39 8.70
CA GLN A 149 4.76 39.30 9.58
C GLN A 149 6.12 39.70 9.01
N TYR A 150 6.84 38.75 8.41
CA TYR A 150 8.16 39.01 7.82
C TYR A 150 8.12 39.41 6.34
N GLY A 151 6.94 39.58 5.74
CA GLY A 151 6.77 39.94 4.34
C GLY A 151 7.29 38.93 3.33
N MET A 152 7.39 37.63 3.72
CA MET A 152 8.04 36.57 2.92
C MET A 152 7.09 35.91 1.90
N GLY A 153 5.84 36.38 1.74
CA GLY A 153 4.84 35.76 0.90
C GLY A 153 5.26 35.57 -0.55
N ALA A 154 5.87 36.59 -1.16
CA ALA A 154 6.34 36.50 -2.55
C ALA A 154 7.48 35.46 -2.74
N VAL A 155 8.38 35.35 -1.77
CA VAL A 155 9.48 34.36 -1.78
C VAL A 155 8.93 32.95 -1.65
N ARG A 156 8.03 32.72 -0.70
CA ARG A 156 7.37 31.42 -0.51
C ARG A 156 6.56 30.99 -1.71
N LEU A 157 5.82 31.91 -2.33
CA LEU A 157 5.09 31.64 -3.55
C LEU A 157 6.00 31.27 -4.72
N SER A 158 7.13 31.97 -4.87
CA SER A 158 8.13 31.66 -5.90
C SER A 158 8.72 30.26 -5.70
N GLU A 159 9.07 29.91 -4.46
CA GLU A 159 9.60 28.59 -4.12
C GLU A 159 8.57 27.49 -4.37
N MET A 160 7.30 27.70 -3.99
CA MET A 160 6.17 26.78 -4.26
C MET A 160 6.02 26.53 -5.76
N ASN A 161 6.04 27.60 -6.58
CA ASN A 161 5.96 27.50 -8.03
C ASN A 161 7.13 26.74 -8.65
N GLN A 162 8.35 26.94 -8.12
CA GLN A 162 9.54 26.22 -8.58
C GLN A 162 9.44 24.72 -8.29
N ARG A 163 9.04 24.33 -7.06
CA ARG A 163 8.85 22.94 -6.65
C ARG A 163 7.72 22.27 -7.44
N SER A 164 6.60 22.96 -7.61
CA SER A 164 5.48 22.50 -8.42
C SER A 164 5.85 22.31 -9.90
N GLY A 165 6.63 23.25 -10.47
CA GLY A 165 7.16 23.15 -11.83
C GLY A 165 8.13 21.97 -12.01
N HIS A 166 8.94 21.66 -11.00
CA HIS A 166 9.80 20.47 -11.00
C HIS A 166 8.95 19.18 -10.98
N LEU A 167 7.95 19.11 -10.10
CA LEU A 167 7.05 17.98 -9.99
C LEU A 167 6.26 17.74 -11.30
N SER A 168 5.77 18.82 -11.94
CA SER A 168 5.09 18.75 -13.24
C SER A 168 5.97 18.14 -14.33
N ARG A 169 7.26 18.47 -14.36
CA ARG A 169 8.21 17.86 -15.31
C ARG A 169 8.39 16.35 -15.06
N LEU A 170 8.49 15.93 -13.80
CA LEU A 170 8.57 14.52 -13.45
C LEU A 170 7.29 13.77 -13.86
N GLN A 171 6.13 14.38 -13.64
CA GLN A 171 4.85 13.81 -14.04
C GLN A 171 4.73 13.68 -15.57
N LEU A 172 5.17 14.65 -16.32
CA LEU A 172 5.21 14.58 -17.79
C LEU A 172 6.11 13.43 -18.27
N MET A 173 7.26 13.20 -17.62
CA MET A 173 8.10 12.04 -17.93
C MET A 173 7.37 10.72 -17.67
N LEU A 174 6.72 10.56 -16.53
CA LEU A 174 5.94 9.37 -16.21
C LEU A 174 4.82 9.14 -17.21
N SER A 175 4.04 10.17 -17.54
CA SER A 175 2.96 10.09 -18.53
C SER A 175 3.49 9.71 -19.92
N LYS A 176 4.67 10.19 -20.31
CA LYS A 176 5.32 9.76 -21.57
C LYS A 176 5.71 8.29 -21.54
N TYR A 177 6.26 7.79 -20.42
CA TYR A 177 6.56 6.37 -20.27
C TYR A 177 5.30 5.51 -20.34
N GLU A 178 4.24 5.89 -19.64
CA GLU A 178 2.96 5.16 -19.66
C GLU A 178 2.32 5.18 -21.06
N GLY A 179 2.31 6.35 -21.72
CA GLY A 179 1.79 6.49 -23.08
C GLY A 179 2.57 5.66 -24.09
N SER A 180 3.92 5.67 -24.00
CA SER A 180 4.79 4.85 -24.84
C SER A 180 4.56 3.34 -24.60
N GLN A 181 4.40 2.94 -23.33
CA GLN A 181 4.09 1.56 -22.97
C GLN A 181 2.78 1.09 -23.56
N ARG A 182 1.69 1.89 -23.40
CA ARG A 182 0.38 1.57 -23.97
C ARG A 182 0.44 1.49 -25.50
N GLY A 183 1.13 2.44 -26.13
CA GLY A 183 1.33 2.43 -27.58
C GLY A 183 2.07 1.21 -28.06
N PHE A 184 3.18 0.83 -27.40
CA PHE A 184 3.95 -0.36 -27.71
C PHE A 184 3.15 -1.65 -27.50
N THR A 185 2.40 -1.75 -26.39
CA THR A 185 1.54 -2.92 -26.12
C THR A 185 0.48 -3.08 -27.20
N ASN A 186 -0.19 -1.99 -27.58
CA ASN A 186 -1.21 -2.02 -28.64
C ASN A 186 -0.62 -2.40 -30.00
N LEU A 187 0.58 -1.88 -30.33
CA LEU A 187 1.29 -2.25 -31.55
C LEU A 187 1.63 -3.74 -31.56
N MET A 188 2.11 -4.28 -30.43
CA MET A 188 2.41 -5.72 -30.29
C MET A 188 1.15 -6.59 -30.43
N ILE A 189 0.03 -6.17 -29.85
CA ILE A 189 -1.26 -6.85 -30.01
C ILE A 189 -1.65 -6.93 -31.47
N GLN A 190 -1.57 -5.80 -32.20
CA GLN A 190 -1.88 -5.77 -33.61
C GLN A 190 -0.93 -6.65 -34.45
N ALA A 191 0.38 -6.54 -34.20
CA ALA A 191 1.38 -7.35 -34.90
C ALA A 191 1.16 -8.86 -34.70
N LEU A 192 0.90 -9.28 -33.44
CA LEU A 192 0.62 -10.69 -33.13
C LEU A 192 -0.70 -11.17 -33.72
N SER A 193 -1.72 -10.30 -33.76
CA SER A 193 -3.00 -10.61 -34.43
C SER A 193 -2.83 -10.78 -35.93
N TRP A 194 -2.06 -9.92 -36.58
CA TRP A 194 -1.72 -10.07 -38.00
C TRP A 194 -0.88 -11.32 -38.26
N THR A 195 0.08 -11.64 -37.38
CA THR A 195 0.87 -12.86 -37.47
C THR A 195 -0.03 -14.10 -37.41
N MET A 196 -1.01 -14.13 -36.50
CA MET A 196 -2.00 -15.20 -36.43
C MET A 196 -2.79 -15.32 -37.73
N LEU A 197 -3.31 -14.20 -38.25
CA LEU A 197 -4.08 -14.20 -39.48
C LEU A 197 -3.29 -14.69 -40.66
N LEU A 198 -2.06 -14.17 -40.89
CA LEU A 198 -1.20 -14.54 -42.02
C LEU A 198 -0.80 -16.02 -41.93
N MET A 199 -0.47 -16.51 -40.73
CA MET A 199 -0.14 -17.92 -40.52
C MET A 199 -1.35 -18.83 -40.85
N MET A 200 -2.53 -18.48 -40.36
CA MET A 200 -3.74 -19.26 -40.63
C MET A 200 -4.19 -19.17 -42.08
N MET A 201 -3.96 -18.05 -42.77
CA MET A 201 -4.16 -17.95 -44.23
C MET A 201 -3.23 -18.91 -44.98
N ASN A 202 -1.96 -19.02 -44.60
CA ASN A 202 -1.01 -19.94 -45.21
C ASN A 202 -1.44 -21.41 -45.01
N PHE A 203 -1.92 -21.77 -43.79
CA PHE A 203 -2.47 -23.09 -43.54
C PHE A 203 -3.77 -23.36 -44.33
N GLY A 204 -4.61 -22.35 -44.54
CA GLY A 204 -5.79 -22.43 -45.36
C GLY A 204 -5.42 -22.72 -46.85
N ASN A 205 -4.39 -22.05 -47.38
CA ASN A 205 -3.92 -22.24 -48.74
C ASN A 205 -3.28 -23.61 -48.95
N SER A 206 -2.63 -24.17 -47.92
CA SER A 206 -2.05 -25.52 -47.95
C SER A 206 -3.06 -26.64 -47.70
N GLY A 207 -4.34 -26.30 -47.46
CA GLY A 207 -5.40 -27.27 -47.14
C GLY A 207 -5.35 -27.84 -45.74
N SER A 208 -4.46 -27.32 -44.88
CA SER A 208 -4.28 -27.77 -43.49
C SER A 208 -5.19 -27.11 -42.47
N ALA A 209 -5.95 -26.09 -42.87
CA ALA A 209 -6.95 -25.41 -42.03
C ALA A 209 -8.17 -25.01 -42.88
N THR A 210 -9.36 -25.04 -42.23
CA THR A 210 -10.60 -24.58 -42.85
C THR A 210 -10.75 -23.05 -42.70
N ARG A 211 -11.54 -22.43 -43.60
CA ARG A 211 -11.85 -21.01 -43.51
C ARG A 211 -12.48 -20.62 -42.15
N THR A 212 -13.27 -21.52 -41.58
CA THR A 212 -13.91 -21.32 -40.26
C THR A 212 -12.85 -21.30 -39.14
N GLU A 213 -11.90 -22.20 -39.14
CA GLU A 213 -10.79 -22.24 -38.17
C GLU A 213 -9.92 -20.98 -38.27
N MET A 214 -9.62 -20.52 -39.48
CA MET A 214 -8.87 -19.28 -39.70
C MET A 214 -9.56 -18.06 -39.05
N ILE A 215 -10.86 -17.89 -39.29
CA ILE A 215 -11.64 -16.78 -38.72
C ILE A 215 -11.74 -16.93 -37.19
N LEU A 216 -12.07 -18.13 -36.71
CA LEU A 216 -12.24 -18.38 -35.28
C LEU A 216 -10.95 -18.17 -34.49
N CYS A 217 -9.82 -18.71 -34.93
CA CYS A 217 -8.53 -18.51 -34.24
C CYS A 217 -8.13 -17.05 -34.16
N THR A 218 -8.29 -16.30 -35.27
CA THR A 218 -7.93 -14.88 -35.31
C THR A 218 -8.83 -14.04 -34.42
N LEU A 219 -10.16 -14.18 -34.55
CA LEU A 219 -11.10 -13.40 -33.75
C LEU A 219 -11.03 -13.78 -32.26
N ALA A 220 -10.89 -15.06 -31.94
CA ALA A 220 -10.75 -15.54 -30.58
C ALA A 220 -9.50 -14.94 -29.90
N MET A 221 -8.36 -14.94 -30.59
CA MET A 221 -7.14 -14.30 -30.08
C MET A 221 -7.32 -12.80 -29.90
N MET A 222 -7.85 -12.07 -30.88
CA MET A 222 -8.08 -10.61 -30.77
C MET A 222 -9.00 -10.25 -29.60
N ALA A 223 -10.08 -11.02 -29.41
CA ALA A 223 -11.06 -10.77 -28.35
C ALA A 223 -10.54 -11.11 -26.96
N SER A 224 -9.51 -11.94 -26.82
CA SER A 224 -9.02 -12.45 -25.54
C SER A 224 -7.87 -11.64 -24.92
N PHE A 225 -7.35 -10.63 -25.57
CA PHE A 225 -6.27 -9.79 -25.02
C PHE A 225 -6.70 -8.90 -23.85
N GLY A 226 -8.00 -8.58 -23.70
CA GLY A 226 -8.49 -7.69 -22.65
C GLY A 226 -7.98 -8.00 -21.25
N PRO A 227 -8.20 -9.21 -20.71
CA PRO A 227 -7.70 -9.61 -19.39
C PRO A 227 -6.17 -9.56 -19.28
N VAL A 228 -5.44 -9.88 -20.34
CA VAL A 228 -3.97 -9.86 -20.35
C VAL A 228 -3.43 -8.44 -20.35
N VAL A 229 -4.08 -7.51 -21.05
CA VAL A 229 -3.74 -6.08 -21.04
C VAL A 229 -3.99 -5.46 -19.67
N ALA A 230 -5.05 -5.90 -18.97
CA ALA A 230 -5.30 -5.46 -17.60
C ALA A 230 -4.12 -5.77 -16.66
N LEU A 231 -3.46 -6.92 -16.81
CA LEU A 231 -2.21 -7.24 -16.08
C LEU A 231 -1.09 -6.24 -16.35
N SER A 232 -0.95 -5.78 -17.58
CA SER A 232 0.12 -4.85 -17.96
C SER A 232 0.00 -3.50 -17.23
N SER A 233 -1.21 -3.10 -16.84
CA SER A 233 -1.45 -1.85 -16.10
C SER A 233 -1.21 -1.97 -14.60
N LEU A 234 -1.17 -3.19 -14.05
CA LEU A 234 -1.02 -3.43 -12.60
C LEU A 234 0.40 -3.23 -12.08
N SER A 235 1.41 -3.26 -12.94
CA SER A 235 2.83 -3.20 -12.54
C SER A 235 3.19 -1.96 -11.71
N ASN A 236 2.50 -0.84 -11.91
CA ASN A 236 2.73 0.39 -11.16
C ASN A 236 2.21 0.33 -9.72
N ASN A 237 1.10 -0.35 -9.49
CA ASN A 237 0.50 -0.50 -8.16
C ASN A 237 1.20 -1.59 -7.33
N LEU A 238 1.67 -2.66 -7.98
CA LEU A 238 2.36 -3.78 -7.33
C LEU A 238 3.65 -3.39 -6.61
N ASN A 239 4.33 -2.32 -7.04
CA ASN A 239 5.60 -1.90 -6.44
C ASN A 239 5.42 -1.18 -5.09
N GLN A 240 4.25 -0.70 -4.75
CA GLN A 240 3.99 0.07 -3.52
C GLN A 240 3.40 -0.79 -2.40
N THR A 241 2.52 -1.70 -2.77
CA THR A 241 1.76 -2.53 -1.82
C THR A 241 2.63 -3.34 -0.86
N PRO A 242 3.73 -4.01 -1.27
CA PRO A 242 4.58 -4.74 -0.35
C PRO A 242 5.17 -3.86 0.75
N ALA A 243 5.67 -2.67 0.40
CA ALA A 243 6.25 -1.74 1.38
C ALA A 243 5.20 -1.25 2.40
N CYS A 244 3.98 -0.96 1.94
CA CYS A 244 2.87 -0.61 2.84
C CYS A 244 2.47 -1.81 3.73
N GLY A 245 2.42 -3.01 3.15
CA GLY A 245 2.15 -4.24 3.88
C GLY A 245 3.18 -4.51 4.97
N ASP A 246 4.47 -4.36 4.66
CA ASP A 246 5.57 -4.54 5.62
C ASP A 246 5.49 -3.55 6.78
N ARG A 247 5.10 -2.29 6.52
CA ARG A 247 4.93 -1.28 7.57
C ARG A 247 3.75 -1.59 8.49
N VAL A 248 2.61 -2.00 7.92
CA VAL A 248 1.44 -2.43 8.71
C VAL A 248 1.79 -3.68 9.52
N LEU A 249 2.44 -4.67 8.91
CA LEU A 249 2.83 -5.91 9.57
C LEU A 249 3.83 -5.65 10.70
N SER A 250 4.84 -4.83 10.48
CA SER A 250 5.82 -4.48 11.52
C SER A 250 5.17 -3.80 12.73
N LEU A 251 4.13 -2.98 12.50
CA LEU A 251 3.36 -2.39 13.60
C LEU A 251 2.51 -3.42 14.36
N LEU A 252 1.93 -4.40 13.65
CA LEU A 252 1.15 -5.48 14.27
C LEU A 252 2.02 -6.44 15.09
N GLU A 253 3.24 -6.70 14.64
CA GLU A 253 4.21 -7.62 15.29
C GLU A 253 5.03 -6.92 16.38
N GLU A 254 4.91 -5.62 16.55
CA GLU A 254 5.67 -4.88 17.54
C GLU A 254 5.31 -5.30 18.95
N ILE A 255 6.34 -5.60 19.74
CA ILE A 255 6.18 -6.07 21.12
C ILE A 255 5.92 -4.85 22.03
N PRO A 256 4.86 -4.86 22.85
CA PRO A 256 4.60 -3.81 23.81
C PRO A 256 5.71 -3.72 24.87
N GLU A 257 5.91 -2.53 25.43
CA GLU A 257 6.93 -2.29 26.47
C GLU A 257 6.55 -2.93 27.80
N VAL A 258 5.24 -3.03 28.06
CA VAL A 258 4.70 -3.63 29.28
C VAL A 258 3.72 -4.72 28.89
N GLU A 259 3.84 -5.90 29.50
CA GLU A 259 2.88 -6.98 29.29
C GLU A 259 1.56 -6.67 30.01
N GLU A 260 0.45 -6.90 29.30
CA GLU A 260 -0.88 -6.75 29.85
C GLU A 260 -1.18 -7.90 30.82
N VAL A 261 -1.40 -7.56 32.08
CA VAL A 261 -1.75 -8.55 33.10
C VAL A 261 -3.27 -8.75 33.07
N SER A 262 -3.72 -9.95 32.75
CA SER A 262 -5.13 -10.33 32.72
C SER A 262 -5.45 -11.34 33.82
N GLY A 263 -6.68 -11.32 34.32
CA GLY A 263 -7.17 -12.30 35.29
C GLY A 263 -6.80 -11.99 36.74
N CYS A 264 -6.33 -10.79 37.05
CA CYS A 264 -6.13 -10.34 38.43
C CYS A 264 -7.48 -10.08 39.11
N GLU A 265 -7.57 -10.41 40.39
CA GLU A 265 -8.69 -10.01 41.24
C GLU A 265 -8.74 -8.47 41.37
N SER A 266 -9.93 -7.90 41.46
CA SER A 266 -10.09 -6.48 41.70
C SER A 266 -9.59 -6.16 43.12
N MET A 267 -8.54 -5.31 43.19
CA MET A 267 -8.02 -4.85 44.46
C MET A 267 -8.75 -3.59 44.91
N VAL A 268 -9.06 -3.53 46.21
CA VAL A 268 -9.46 -2.28 46.83
C VAL A 268 -8.20 -1.47 47.11
N TYR A 269 -8.19 -0.19 46.69
CA TYR A 269 -7.06 0.68 46.97
C TYR A 269 -6.97 0.97 48.48
N GLU A 270 -5.87 0.53 49.12
CA GLU A 270 -5.59 0.85 50.53
C GLU A 270 -4.48 1.89 50.63
N ASP A 271 -3.31 1.67 50.04
CA ASP A 271 -2.21 2.61 49.93
C ASP A 271 -1.36 2.27 48.70
N ALA A 272 -0.42 3.14 48.32
CA ALA A 272 0.57 2.86 47.29
C ALA A 272 1.94 3.36 47.74
N ALA A 273 2.97 2.60 47.42
CA ALA A 273 4.36 2.95 47.69
C ALA A 273 5.21 2.74 46.43
N VAL A 274 6.16 3.64 46.25
CA VAL A 274 7.28 3.51 45.33
C VAL A 274 8.50 3.30 46.17
N GLU A 275 9.25 2.21 45.97
CA GLU A 275 10.37 1.83 46.81
C GLU A 275 11.65 1.63 45.99
N ASP A 276 12.62 2.52 46.21
CA ASP A 276 13.97 2.48 45.61
C ASP A 276 13.96 2.37 44.09
N VAL A 277 13.06 3.11 43.43
CA VAL A 277 12.85 3.01 41.98
C VAL A 277 13.93 3.74 41.22
N THR A 278 14.59 3.00 40.32
CA THR A 278 15.49 3.57 39.30
C THR A 278 14.92 3.30 37.92
N PHE A 279 14.93 4.33 37.06
CA PHE A 279 14.41 4.27 35.70
C PHE A 279 15.21 5.11 34.73
N ALA A 280 15.43 4.55 33.51
CA ALA A 280 16.10 5.21 32.40
C ALA A 280 15.32 5.03 31.08
N TYR A 281 15.23 6.07 30.27
CA TYR A 281 14.84 5.94 28.87
C TYR A 281 16.08 5.56 28.04
N GLY A 282 16.14 4.29 27.66
CA GLY A 282 17.30 3.73 26.97
C GLY A 282 18.56 3.82 27.83
N LYS A 283 19.50 4.72 27.51
CA LYS A 283 20.75 4.93 28.26
C LYS A 283 20.70 6.13 29.21
N THR A 284 19.63 6.90 29.21
CA THR A 284 19.55 8.16 30.00
C THR A 284 18.77 7.89 31.28
N VAL A 285 19.47 7.83 32.41
CA VAL A 285 18.86 7.70 33.73
C VAL A 285 18.08 8.98 34.05
N VAL A 286 16.81 8.82 34.43
CA VAL A 286 15.88 9.93 34.74
C VAL A 286 15.46 9.91 36.22
N LEU A 287 15.32 8.74 36.80
CA LEU A 287 15.03 8.55 38.23
C LEU A 287 16.06 7.60 38.82
N GLU A 288 16.57 7.90 40.01
CA GLU A 288 17.55 7.09 40.70
C GLU A 288 17.21 7.01 42.19
N GLY A 289 16.92 5.76 42.66
CA GLY A 289 16.67 5.50 44.08
C GLY A 289 15.47 6.24 44.68
N ILE A 290 14.40 6.49 43.89
CA ILE A 290 13.24 7.28 44.34
C ILE A 290 12.32 6.41 45.22
N SER A 291 11.99 6.93 46.40
CA SER A 291 11.02 6.34 47.30
C SER A 291 9.92 7.35 47.67
N LEU A 292 8.67 6.93 47.59
CA LEU A 292 7.50 7.75 47.86
C LEU A 292 6.37 6.89 48.43
N LYS A 293 5.70 7.35 49.45
CA LYS A 293 4.51 6.72 50.01
C LYS A 293 3.30 7.59 49.78
N ILE A 294 2.23 6.99 49.26
CA ILE A 294 0.96 7.66 48.97
C ILE A 294 -0.08 7.10 49.92
N ALA A 295 -0.51 7.91 50.90
CA ALA A 295 -1.49 7.51 51.91
C ALA A 295 -2.93 7.46 51.33
N PRO A 296 -3.79 6.59 51.87
CA PRO A 296 -5.19 6.54 51.43
C PRO A 296 -5.89 7.86 51.69
N ASN A 297 -6.83 8.21 50.77
CA ASN A 297 -7.64 9.44 50.87
C ASN A 297 -6.84 10.76 51.01
N SER A 298 -5.59 10.76 50.48
CA SER A 298 -4.71 11.93 50.52
C SER A 298 -4.40 12.46 49.11
N VAL A 299 -4.02 13.74 49.05
CA VAL A 299 -3.48 14.34 47.80
C VAL A 299 -2.01 14.59 48.02
N THR A 300 -1.18 13.92 47.18
CA THR A 300 0.26 14.06 47.23
C THR A 300 0.74 14.94 46.08
N GLY A 301 1.39 16.06 46.37
CA GLY A 301 1.97 16.98 45.41
C GLY A 301 3.43 16.64 45.12
N ILE A 302 3.82 16.53 43.82
CA ILE A 302 5.20 16.32 43.40
C ILE A 302 5.76 17.61 42.83
N GLY A 303 6.66 18.27 43.59
CA GLY A 303 7.33 19.53 43.22
C GLY A 303 8.75 19.32 42.75
N GLY A 304 9.28 20.27 41.97
CA GLY A 304 10.67 20.27 41.52
C GLY A 304 10.91 21.01 40.20
N ALA A 305 12.16 21.18 39.81
CA ALA A 305 12.54 21.86 38.56
C ALA A 305 11.98 21.15 37.30
N SER A 306 11.89 21.89 36.20
CA SER A 306 11.49 21.28 34.91
C SER A 306 12.53 20.25 34.46
N GLY A 307 12.08 19.12 33.94
CA GLY A 307 12.97 18.04 33.44
C GLY A 307 13.48 17.04 34.49
N ILE A 308 13.18 17.20 35.80
CA ILE A 308 13.69 16.34 36.87
C ILE A 308 13.04 14.95 36.95
N GLY A 309 12.12 14.60 36.04
CA GLY A 309 11.49 13.27 36.02
C GLY A 309 10.11 13.18 36.68
N LYS A 310 9.45 14.28 37.07
CA LYS A 310 8.11 14.24 37.70
C LYS A 310 7.06 13.51 36.87
N SER A 311 6.98 13.84 35.59
CA SER A 311 6.06 13.17 34.64
C SER A 311 6.42 11.71 34.42
N THR A 312 7.71 11.37 34.45
CA THR A 312 8.20 9.99 34.35
C THR A 312 7.75 9.17 35.56
N LEU A 313 7.85 9.72 36.77
CA LEU A 313 7.37 9.04 37.98
C LEU A 313 5.86 8.74 37.90
N LEU A 314 5.04 9.70 37.44
CA LEU A 314 3.61 9.47 37.25
C LEU A 314 3.32 8.38 36.20
N LYS A 315 4.09 8.36 35.12
CA LYS A 315 3.97 7.33 34.07
C LYS A 315 4.33 5.93 34.59
N LEU A 316 5.32 5.81 35.49
CA LEU A 316 5.67 4.56 36.14
C LEU A 316 4.59 4.09 37.13
N ILE A 317 4.02 5.00 37.92
CA ILE A 317 2.89 4.70 38.82
C ILE A 317 1.67 4.20 38.02
N MET A 318 1.45 4.74 36.83
CA MET A 318 0.41 4.26 35.88
C MET A 318 0.81 2.98 35.13
N ARG A 319 2.02 2.45 35.39
CA ARG A 319 2.58 1.28 34.72
C ARG A 319 2.61 1.40 33.20
N PHE A 320 2.97 2.57 32.68
CA PHE A 320 3.22 2.76 31.24
C PHE A 320 4.59 2.21 30.83
N TRP A 321 5.50 2.08 31.76
CA TRP A 321 6.79 1.36 31.67
C TRP A 321 6.99 0.55 32.95
N ASP A 322 7.72 -0.56 32.85
CA ASP A 322 8.20 -1.28 34.01
C ASP A 322 9.52 -0.65 34.49
N VAL A 323 9.76 -0.67 35.79
CA VAL A 323 10.97 -0.11 36.40
C VAL A 323 12.15 -1.05 36.17
N GLN A 324 13.39 -0.52 36.12
CA GLN A 324 14.60 -1.31 35.96
C GLN A 324 15.08 -1.87 37.30
N SER A 325 14.86 -1.12 38.39
CA SER A 325 15.07 -1.63 39.76
C SER A 325 14.10 -0.95 40.72
N GLY A 326 13.86 -1.56 41.87
CA GLY A 326 12.84 -1.14 42.83
C GLY A 326 11.43 -1.69 42.51
N ARG A 327 10.42 -1.17 43.19
CA ARG A 327 9.04 -1.60 43.00
C ARG A 327 8.05 -0.49 43.34
#